data_dfc96c9ad7375081df67cdad4b79e3d3
#
_entry.id   dfc96c9ad7375081df67cdad4b79e3d3
#
_cell.length_a   1.000
_cell.length_b   1.000
_cell.length_c   1.000
_cell.angle_alpha   90.00
_cell.angle_beta   90.00
_cell.angle_gamma   90.00
#
_symmetry.space_group_name_H-M   'P 1'
#
loop_
_entity.id
_entity.type
_entity.pdbx_description
1 polymer ?
#
loop_
_entity_poly.entity_id
_entity_poly.type
_entity_poly.pdbx_seq_one_letter_code
_entity_poly.pdbx_strand_id
1 'polypeptide(L)'
;MPARPTSQATQGSADELSSDRHYHLNPQAEAIYNRILAIELDGAEADLSAFRKRYPTNLAAEHLESYLDFFRLYLSGDERIDERLSARFDRRIDALEDGEESSPYYRYALAEARLHRSLIHLRFERHLSAFRELNKAHKLLRSNAKAHPDFLLTYKDLGLLHAAVGSIPPQYKWGVELFSSLNGTIAEGREEIARALSDKSNPFLLETQVLSAFLELHLAGEPEAAFRQINNLGLTPKTNALHCFVLANLAMRSGRNDLALRTLENQPRGGEAEDFPYLDFMLGLAKIRSLEPSARLHFQSFNVRYVGRHFKEEAQQKIAWAYLLNGDEAGYHKAMSRIGGGSKAGGDQNAAMEAARQRPPQPDLLKARLLFDGNYCTRARAQLNNIDVATLDENERLEYYYRTGRVLDGLNDYDAAISFYLQTVRTGRENPAFYACKSALQAGLIEEKRGNKALARKYFTDCLDISPAEYKTGLHMLAKSGLDRVQ
;
A
#
# COMPACT_ATOMS: atom_id res chain seq x y z
N MET A 1 34.61 -34.45 29.82
CA MET A 1 33.21 -34.87 29.63
C MET A 1 32.78 -34.43 28.24
N PRO A 2 32.41 -35.35 27.32
CA PRO A 2 32.05 -34.95 25.97
C PRO A 2 30.57 -34.46 25.88
N ALA A 3 30.35 -33.41 25.10
CA ALA A 3 29.04 -32.83 24.82
C ALA A 3 28.15 -33.85 24.10
N ARG A 4 26.86 -33.90 24.44
CA ARG A 4 25.83 -34.69 23.78
C ARG A 4 25.54 -34.08 22.39
N PRO A 5 25.35 -34.87 21.34
CA PRO A 5 24.91 -34.37 20.05
C PRO A 5 23.43 -33.99 20.12
N THR A 6 23.10 -32.84 19.56
CA THR A 6 21.77 -32.25 19.43
C THR A 6 20.85 -33.06 18.49
N SER A 7 19.59 -33.23 18.90
CA SER A 7 18.52 -34.03 18.27
C SER A 7 17.93 -33.42 16.96
N GLN A 8 18.74 -32.85 16.10
CA GLN A 8 18.27 -32.30 14.81
C GLN A 8 18.22 -33.32 13.67
N ALA A 9 18.80 -34.53 13.85
CA ALA A 9 18.86 -35.55 12.80
C ALA A 9 17.61 -36.43 12.69
N THR A 10 16.68 -36.36 13.66
CA THR A 10 15.51 -37.25 13.71
C THR A 10 14.22 -36.67 13.12
N GLN A 11 14.11 -35.37 12.91
CA GLN A 11 12.88 -34.76 12.33
C GLN A 11 12.77 -34.95 10.81
N GLY A 12 13.88 -34.92 10.08
CA GLY A 12 13.86 -35.10 8.61
C GLY A 12 13.44 -36.52 8.16
N SER A 13 13.64 -37.54 9.02
CA SER A 13 13.26 -38.92 8.68
C SER A 13 11.78 -39.24 8.93
N ALA A 14 11.08 -38.49 9.76
CA ALA A 14 9.66 -38.67 10.04
C ALA A 14 8.77 -38.14 8.89
N ASP A 15 9.14 -37.00 8.31
CA ASP A 15 8.43 -36.39 7.16
C ASP A 15 8.50 -37.24 5.89
N GLU A 16 9.58 -37.98 5.68
CA GLU A 16 9.76 -38.86 4.48
C GLU A 16 8.95 -40.17 4.59
N LEU A 17 8.46 -40.54 5.77
CA LEU A 17 7.81 -41.81 6.05
C LEU A 17 6.28 -41.71 6.32
N SER A 18 5.73 -40.51 6.46
CA SER A 18 4.30 -40.34 6.70
C SER A 18 3.50 -40.60 5.43
N SER A 19 2.52 -41.51 5.52
CA SER A 19 1.53 -41.77 4.44
C SER A 19 0.40 -40.74 4.44
N ASP A 20 0.19 -40.04 5.54
CA ASP A 20 -0.92 -39.11 5.74
C ASP A 20 -0.52 -37.67 5.42
N ARG A 21 -1.43 -36.91 4.82
CA ARG A 21 -1.20 -35.49 4.50
C ARG A 21 -1.12 -34.64 5.77
N HIS A 22 0.01 -34.02 5.98
CA HIS A 22 0.31 -33.21 7.15
C HIS A 22 0.95 -31.87 6.75
N TYR A 23 0.98 -30.93 7.65
CA TYR A 23 1.64 -29.63 7.45
C TYR A 23 2.89 -29.54 8.33
N HIS A 24 4.04 -29.38 7.70
CA HIS A 24 5.30 -29.16 8.42
C HIS A 24 6.19 -28.18 7.66
N LEU A 25 6.41 -26.99 8.27
CA LEU A 25 7.33 -25.99 7.75
C LEU A 25 8.75 -26.34 8.20
N ASN A 26 9.35 -27.34 7.54
CA ASN A 26 10.72 -27.75 7.82
C ASN A 26 11.74 -26.74 7.25
N PRO A 27 13.05 -26.84 7.60
CA PRO A 27 14.06 -25.87 7.14
C PRO A 27 14.14 -25.69 5.62
N GLN A 28 13.81 -26.71 4.83
CA GLN A 28 13.77 -26.57 3.36
C GLN A 28 12.55 -25.75 2.91
N ALA A 29 11.40 -25.94 3.53
CA ALA A 29 10.20 -25.15 3.27
C ALA A 29 10.42 -23.68 3.69
N GLU A 30 11.07 -23.45 4.85
CA GLU A 30 11.45 -22.09 5.28
C GLU A 30 12.41 -21.41 4.31
N ALA A 31 13.38 -22.16 3.75
CA ALA A 31 14.29 -21.62 2.74
C ALA A 31 13.54 -21.19 1.47
N ILE A 32 12.56 -22.00 1.01
CA ILE A 32 11.70 -21.65 -0.12
C ILE A 32 10.87 -20.41 0.19
N TYR A 33 10.26 -20.33 1.37
CA TYR A 33 9.52 -19.15 1.82
C TYR A 33 10.38 -17.88 1.78
N ASN A 34 11.59 -17.93 2.34
CA ASN A 34 12.51 -16.80 2.34
C ASN A 34 12.91 -16.38 0.92
N ARG A 35 13.04 -17.33 0.02
CA ARG A 35 13.32 -17.08 -1.39
C ARG A 35 12.16 -16.39 -2.11
N ILE A 36 10.92 -16.80 -1.81
CA ILE A 36 9.71 -16.13 -2.30
C ILE A 36 9.68 -14.67 -1.80
N LEU A 37 9.97 -14.43 -0.51
CA LEU A 37 10.04 -13.08 0.06
C LEU A 37 11.23 -12.24 -0.48
N ALA A 38 12.25 -12.87 -1.04
CA ALA A 38 13.31 -12.17 -1.77
C ALA A 38 12.90 -11.79 -3.21
N ILE A 39 11.71 -12.22 -3.67
CA ILE A 39 11.21 -12.08 -5.06
C ILE A 39 12.09 -12.87 -6.05
N GLU A 40 12.66 -13.98 -5.61
CA GLU A 40 13.38 -14.94 -6.44
C GLU A 40 12.41 -16.05 -6.89
N LEU A 41 11.37 -15.67 -7.64
CA LEU A 41 10.19 -16.50 -7.85
C LEU A 41 10.44 -17.74 -8.71
N ASP A 42 11.27 -17.66 -9.75
CA ASP A 42 11.56 -18.82 -10.61
C ASP A 42 12.43 -19.84 -9.88
N GLY A 43 13.41 -19.38 -9.11
CA GLY A 43 14.21 -20.25 -8.26
C GLY A 43 13.39 -20.90 -7.14
N ALA A 44 12.50 -20.13 -6.51
CA ALA A 44 11.57 -20.66 -5.52
C ALA A 44 10.63 -21.73 -6.11
N GLU A 45 10.15 -21.56 -7.36
CA GLU A 45 9.31 -22.57 -8.04
C GLU A 45 10.08 -23.87 -8.32
N ALA A 46 11.34 -23.76 -8.74
CA ALA A 46 12.21 -24.91 -8.94
C ALA A 46 12.43 -25.69 -7.63
N ASP A 47 12.76 -24.96 -6.55
CA ASP A 47 12.95 -25.55 -5.21
C ASP A 47 11.66 -26.17 -4.67
N LEU A 48 10.51 -25.53 -4.88
CA LEU A 48 9.20 -26.05 -4.50
C LEU A 48 8.85 -27.34 -5.24
N SER A 49 9.20 -27.42 -6.53
CA SER A 49 9.05 -28.65 -7.32
C SER A 49 9.90 -29.79 -6.77
N ALA A 50 11.13 -29.51 -6.37
CA ALA A 50 12.02 -30.49 -5.72
C ALA A 50 11.48 -30.91 -4.35
N PHE A 51 10.97 -29.95 -3.56
CA PHE A 51 10.36 -30.20 -2.26
C PHE A 51 9.16 -31.15 -2.35
N ARG A 52 8.25 -30.92 -3.29
CA ARG A 52 7.10 -31.83 -3.52
C ARG A 52 7.50 -33.26 -3.88
N LYS A 53 8.57 -33.44 -4.63
CA LYS A 53 9.06 -34.80 -4.96
C LYS A 53 9.62 -35.51 -3.73
N ARG A 54 10.26 -34.76 -2.85
CA ARG A 54 10.89 -35.30 -1.63
C ARG A 54 9.88 -35.52 -0.50
N TYR A 55 8.90 -34.63 -0.38
CA TYR A 55 7.90 -34.63 0.70
C TYR A 55 6.48 -34.57 0.11
N PRO A 56 6.01 -35.64 -0.58
CA PRO A 56 4.77 -35.60 -1.37
C PRO A 56 3.50 -35.42 -0.54
N THR A 57 3.56 -35.70 0.76
CA THR A 57 2.42 -35.58 1.70
C THR A 57 2.48 -34.29 2.54
N ASN A 58 3.54 -33.49 2.41
CA ASN A 58 3.68 -32.28 3.18
C ASN A 58 2.97 -31.09 2.54
N LEU A 59 1.88 -30.65 3.15
CA LEU A 59 1.00 -29.57 2.66
C LEU A 59 1.62 -28.17 2.74
N ALA A 60 2.79 -28.00 3.39
CA ALA A 60 3.53 -26.75 3.30
C ALA A 60 3.87 -26.38 1.83
N ALA A 61 4.00 -27.37 0.94
CA ALA A 61 4.18 -27.14 -0.49
C ALA A 61 3.01 -26.38 -1.12
N GLU A 62 1.77 -26.73 -0.76
CA GLU A 62 0.57 -26.07 -1.29
C GLU A 62 0.43 -24.65 -0.74
N HIS A 63 0.78 -24.45 0.51
CA HIS A 63 0.79 -23.14 1.13
C HIS A 63 1.85 -22.20 0.51
N LEU A 64 3.08 -22.68 0.32
CA LEU A 64 4.16 -21.91 -0.32
C LEU A 64 3.85 -21.60 -1.79
N GLU A 65 3.18 -22.52 -2.51
CA GLU A 65 2.70 -22.22 -3.86
C GLU A 65 1.69 -21.09 -3.89
N SER A 66 0.88 -20.94 -2.82
CA SER A 66 -0.04 -19.81 -2.68
C SER A 66 0.70 -18.47 -2.60
N TYR A 67 1.78 -18.39 -1.81
CA TYR A 67 2.65 -17.22 -1.76
C TYR A 67 3.30 -16.90 -3.11
N LEU A 68 3.85 -17.94 -3.75
CA LEU A 68 4.52 -17.81 -5.06
C LEU A 68 3.57 -17.23 -6.11
N ASP A 69 2.37 -17.81 -6.25
CA ASP A 69 1.36 -17.34 -7.20
C ASP A 69 0.87 -15.94 -6.85
N PHE A 70 0.70 -15.63 -5.56
CA PHE A 70 0.32 -14.30 -5.10
C PHE A 70 1.33 -13.25 -5.53
N PHE A 71 2.60 -13.43 -5.22
CA PHE A 71 3.63 -12.45 -5.60
C PHE A 71 3.74 -12.34 -7.12
N ARG A 72 3.77 -13.46 -7.86
CA ARG A 72 3.85 -13.45 -9.32
C ARG A 72 2.72 -12.65 -9.97
N LEU A 73 1.48 -12.87 -9.53
CA LEU A 73 0.29 -12.19 -10.06
C LEU A 73 0.18 -10.75 -9.59
N TYR A 74 0.44 -10.52 -8.29
CA TYR A 74 0.30 -9.19 -7.70
C TYR A 74 1.33 -8.20 -8.26
N LEU A 75 2.58 -8.66 -8.44
CA LEU A 75 3.67 -7.84 -8.94
C LEU A 75 3.59 -7.62 -10.45
N SER A 76 3.28 -8.65 -11.23
CA SER A 76 3.15 -8.51 -12.69
C SER A 76 1.88 -7.77 -13.10
N GLY A 77 0.76 -7.98 -12.40
CA GLY A 77 -0.56 -7.48 -12.78
C GLY A 77 -1.05 -8.04 -14.12
N ASP A 78 -0.54 -9.21 -14.55
CA ASP A 78 -0.89 -9.85 -15.82
C ASP A 78 -2.09 -10.78 -15.65
N GLU A 79 -3.27 -10.37 -16.14
CA GLU A 79 -4.50 -11.16 -16.07
C GLU A 79 -4.42 -12.49 -16.83
N ARG A 80 -3.58 -12.57 -17.88
CA ARG A 80 -3.40 -13.82 -18.65
C ARG A 80 -2.73 -14.90 -17.82
N ILE A 81 -1.86 -14.51 -16.88
CA ILE A 81 -1.26 -15.44 -15.91
C ILE A 81 -2.34 -15.92 -14.93
N ASP A 82 -3.20 -15.05 -14.43
CA ASP A 82 -4.28 -15.41 -13.50
C ASP A 82 -5.26 -16.44 -14.11
N GLU A 83 -5.64 -16.27 -15.38
CA GLU A 83 -6.48 -17.23 -16.09
C GLU A 83 -5.84 -18.62 -16.13
N ARG A 84 -4.54 -18.70 -16.40
CA ARG A 84 -3.80 -19.97 -16.42
C ARG A 84 -3.65 -20.62 -15.04
N LEU A 85 -3.52 -19.81 -13.97
CA LEU A 85 -3.33 -20.30 -12.60
C LEU A 85 -4.65 -20.58 -11.86
N SER A 86 -5.80 -20.25 -12.44
CA SER A 86 -7.10 -20.44 -11.77
C SER A 86 -7.37 -21.89 -11.37
N ALA A 87 -7.17 -22.85 -12.27
CA ALA A 87 -7.32 -24.27 -11.97
C ALA A 87 -6.28 -24.80 -10.95
N ARG A 88 -5.10 -24.17 -10.88
CA ARG A 88 -4.08 -24.47 -9.90
C ARG A 88 -4.51 -24.03 -8.49
N PHE A 89 -5.21 -22.91 -8.38
CA PHE A 89 -5.78 -22.47 -7.11
C PHE A 89 -6.83 -23.46 -6.56
N ASP A 90 -7.79 -23.90 -7.39
CA ASP A 90 -8.84 -24.82 -6.96
C ASP A 90 -8.22 -26.15 -6.49
N ARG A 91 -7.30 -26.74 -7.27
CA ARG A 91 -6.56 -27.95 -6.89
C ARG A 91 -5.82 -27.80 -5.56
N ARG A 92 -5.24 -26.60 -5.30
CA ARG A 92 -4.54 -26.30 -4.04
C ARG A 92 -5.50 -26.30 -2.85
N ILE A 93 -6.68 -25.69 -3.01
CA ILE A 93 -7.70 -25.72 -1.97
C ILE A 93 -8.13 -27.16 -1.67
N ASP A 94 -8.43 -27.95 -2.69
CA ASP A 94 -8.80 -29.36 -2.52
C ASP A 94 -7.70 -30.14 -1.78
N ALA A 95 -6.43 -29.93 -2.16
CA ALA A 95 -5.31 -30.61 -1.52
C ALA A 95 -5.11 -30.19 -0.04
N LEU A 96 -5.35 -28.91 0.30
CA LEU A 96 -5.30 -28.44 1.69
C LEU A 96 -6.49 -28.96 2.51
N GLU A 97 -7.67 -29.14 1.89
CA GLU A 97 -8.86 -29.72 2.51
C GLU A 97 -8.71 -31.22 2.82
N ASP A 98 -7.81 -31.92 2.13
CA ASP A 98 -7.44 -33.30 2.45
C ASP A 98 -6.47 -33.45 3.65
N GLY A 99 -6.09 -32.33 4.28
CA GLY A 99 -5.16 -32.31 5.42
C GLY A 99 -5.79 -32.72 6.74
N GLU A 100 -4.95 -32.84 7.77
CA GLU A 100 -5.38 -33.21 9.12
C GLU A 100 -6.14 -32.05 9.79
N GLU A 101 -7.47 -32.18 9.96
CA GLU A 101 -8.34 -31.14 10.55
C GLU A 101 -7.98 -30.77 11.99
N SER A 102 -7.33 -31.69 12.75
CA SER A 102 -6.88 -31.47 14.12
C SER A 102 -5.66 -30.54 14.20
N SER A 103 -4.93 -30.36 13.08
CA SER A 103 -3.79 -29.47 13.01
C SER A 103 -4.22 -28.00 12.98
N PRO A 104 -3.59 -27.11 13.77
CA PRO A 104 -3.86 -25.68 13.69
C PRO A 104 -3.47 -25.08 12.32
N TYR A 105 -2.57 -25.70 11.59
CA TYR A 105 -2.19 -25.28 10.23
C TYR A 105 -3.26 -25.60 9.18
N TYR A 106 -4.16 -26.54 9.42
CA TYR A 106 -5.22 -26.90 8.46
C TYR A 106 -6.06 -25.68 8.06
N ARG A 107 -6.74 -25.07 9.04
CA ARG A 107 -7.58 -23.88 8.77
C ARG A 107 -6.76 -22.66 8.45
N TYR A 108 -5.56 -22.56 9.01
CA TYR A 108 -4.67 -21.44 8.78
C TYR A 108 -4.20 -21.37 7.32
N ALA A 109 -3.62 -22.44 6.77
CA ALA A 109 -3.12 -22.47 5.39
C ALA A 109 -4.25 -22.29 4.36
N LEU A 110 -5.42 -22.89 4.61
CA LEU A 110 -6.62 -22.66 3.80
C LEU A 110 -7.05 -21.19 3.82
N ALA A 111 -7.01 -20.54 4.98
CA ALA A 111 -7.37 -19.12 5.11
C ALA A 111 -6.39 -18.22 4.36
N GLU A 112 -5.08 -18.42 4.52
CA GLU A 112 -4.06 -17.64 3.81
C GLU A 112 -4.15 -17.83 2.28
N ALA A 113 -4.33 -19.04 1.79
CA ALA A 113 -4.53 -19.27 0.36
C ALA A 113 -5.73 -18.47 -0.20
N ARG A 114 -6.83 -18.41 0.57
CA ARG A 114 -8.01 -17.61 0.21
C ARG A 114 -7.77 -16.09 0.34
N LEU A 115 -7.00 -15.65 1.30
CA LEU A 115 -6.59 -14.25 1.43
C LEU A 115 -5.74 -13.81 0.23
N HIS A 116 -4.75 -14.62 -0.16
CA HIS A 116 -3.94 -14.36 -1.35
C HIS A 116 -4.83 -14.26 -2.59
N ARG A 117 -5.78 -15.19 -2.76
CA ARG A 117 -6.74 -15.16 -3.88
C ARG A 117 -7.63 -13.92 -3.84
N SER A 118 -8.08 -13.51 -2.65
CA SER A 118 -8.86 -12.28 -2.46
C SER A 118 -8.07 -11.05 -2.91
N LEU A 119 -6.81 -10.93 -2.51
CA LEU A 119 -5.94 -9.81 -2.90
C LEU A 119 -5.67 -9.77 -4.40
N ILE A 120 -5.52 -10.94 -5.04
CA ILE A 120 -5.42 -11.07 -6.51
C ILE A 120 -6.72 -10.58 -7.18
N HIS A 121 -7.88 -10.98 -6.68
CA HIS A 121 -9.17 -10.49 -7.19
C HIS A 121 -9.31 -8.97 -7.04
N LEU A 122 -8.88 -8.39 -5.90
CA LEU A 122 -8.85 -6.93 -5.72
C LEU A 122 -7.92 -6.26 -6.72
N ARG A 123 -6.76 -6.85 -6.97
CA ARG A 123 -5.79 -6.36 -7.96
C ARG A 123 -6.41 -6.26 -9.36
N PHE A 124 -7.31 -7.18 -9.70
CA PHE A 124 -8.01 -7.23 -10.99
C PHE A 124 -9.45 -6.66 -10.94
N GLU A 125 -9.77 -5.86 -9.90
CA GLU A 125 -11.06 -5.15 -9.73
C GLU A 125 -12.28 -6.10 -9.66
N ARG A 126 -12.08 -7.37 -9.30
CA ARG A 126 -13.13 -8.39 -9.15
C ARG A 126 -13.68 -8.38 -7.72
N HIS A 127 -14.31 -7.29 -7.32
CA HIS A 127 -14.67 -6.99 -5.91
C HIS A 127 -15.56 -8.06 -5.27
N LEU A 128 -16.56 -8.61 -5.98
CA LEU A 128 -17.44 -9.64 -5.44
C LEU A 128 -16.70 -10.96 -5.17
N SER A 129 -15.80 -11.36 -6.06
CA SER A 129 -14.98 -12.56 -5.87
C SER A 129 -14.00 -12.36 -4.70
N ALA A 130 -13.36 -11.21 -4.62
CA ALA A 130 -12.50 -10.85 -3.51
C ALA A 130 -13.24 -10.94 -2.16
N PHE A 131 -14.43 -10.37 -2.08
CA PHE A 131 -15.24 -10.41 -0.86
C PHE A 131 -15.66 -11.84 -0.46
N ARG A 132 -16.00 -12.70 -1.41
CA ARG A 132 -16.33 -14.10 -1.13
C ARG A 132 -15.15 -14.86 -0.53
N GLU A 133 -13.96 -14.72 -1.11
CA GLU A 133 -12.76 -15.39 -0.59
C GLU A 133 -12.36 -14.82 0.78
N LEU A 134 -12.44 -13.51 0.96
CA LEU A 134 -12.20 -12.83 2.25
C LEU A 134 -13.11 -13.35 3.36
N ASN A 135 -14.41 -13.50 3.07
CA ASN A 135 -15.39 -13.99 4.05
C ASN A 135 -15.16 -15.47 4.42
N LYS A 136 -14.76 -16.31 3.44
CA LYS A 136 -14.36 -17.69 3.72
C LYS A 136 -13.12 -17.75 4.60
N ALA A 137 -12.09 -16.96 4.28
CA ALA A 137 -10.86 -16.88 5.07
C ALA A 137 -11.14 -16.45 6.51
N HIS A 138 -11.94 -15.41 6.70
CA HIS A 138 -12.31 -14.93 8.04
C HIS A 138 -13.02 -16.02 8.88
N LYS A 139 -13.96 -16.77 8.28
CA LYS A 139 -14.63 -17.86 8.98
C LYS A 139 -13.65 -18.96 9.41
N LEU A 140 -12.69 -19.32 8.53
CA LEU A 140 -11.65 -20.29 8.84
C LEU A 140 -10.76 -19.82 9.99
N LEU A 141 -10.29 -18.56 9.96
CA LEU A 141 -9.44 -17.99 11.01
C LEU A 141 -10.18 -17.90 12.35
N ARG A 142 -11.43 -17.46 12.38
CA ARG A 142 -12.24 -17.45 13.60
C ARG A 142 -12.45 -18.86 14.17
N SER A 143 -12.72 -19.84 13.31
CA SER A 143 -12.83 -21.23 13.72
C SER A 143 -11.51 -21.75 14.27
N ASN A 144 -10.38 -21.40 13.64
CA ASN A 144 -9.04 -21.77 14.10
C ASN A 144 -8.70 -21.17 15.45
N ALA A 145 -8.95 -19.87 15.65
CA ALA A 145 -8.72 -19.18 16.92
C ALA A 145 -9.54 -19.80 18.07
N LYS A 146 -10.75 -20.31 17.77
CA LYS A 146 -11.58 -21.01 18.75
C LYS A 146 -11.08 -22.42 19.07
N ALA A 147 -10.65 -23.16 18.04
CA ALA A 147 -10.18 -24.55 18.20
C ALA A 147 -8.76 -24.60 18.78
N HIS A 148 -7.92 -23.65 18.43
CA HIS A 148 -6.50 -23.58 18.78
C HIS A 148 -6.11 -22.19 19.30
N PRO A 149 -6.59 -21.78 20.50
CA PRO A 149 -6.37 -20.42 21.01
C PRO A 149 -4.89 -20.08 21.26
N ASP A 150 -4.05 -21.10 21.45
CA ASP A 150 -2.62 -20.96 21.67
C ASP A 150 -1.81 -20.93 20.36
N PHE A 151 -2.43 -21.17 19.21
CA PHE A 151 -1.80 -21.02 17.91
C PHE A 151 -1.82 -19.55 17.49
N LEU A 152 -0.84 -18.78 17.97
CA LEU A 152 -0.82 -17.33 17.89
C LEU A 152 -0.73 -16.80 16.45
N LEU A 153 -0.23 -17.60 15.53
CA LEU A 153 -0.12 -17.21 14.10
C LEU A 153 -1.46 -16.85 13.48
N THR A 154 -2.56 -17.47 13.92
CA THR A 154 -3.92 -17.14 13.48
C THR A 154 -4.26 -15.65 13.64
N TYR A 155 -3.72 -15.00 14.69
CA TYR A 155 -4.02 -13.61 15.02
C TYR A 155 -3.28 -12.59 14.13
N LYS A 156 -2.29 -13.02 13.34
CA LYS A 156 -1.67 -12.20 12.30
C LYS A 156 -2.74 -11.73 11.29
N ASP A 157 -3.45 -12.66 10.73
CA ASP A 157 -4.41 -12.40 9.66
C ASP A 157 -5.77 -11.93 10.17
N LEU A 158 -6.23 -12.45 11.31
CA LEU A 158 -7.43 -11.92 11.98
C LEU A 158 -7.26 -10.43 12.31
N GLY A 159 -6.14 -10.06 12.91
CA GLY A 159 -5.88 -8.68 13.27
C GLY A 159 -5.85 -7.74 12.06
N LEU A 160 -5.26 -8.18 10.95
CA LEU A 160 -5.27 -7.41 9.73
C LEU A 160 -6.70 -7.23 9.16
N LEU A 161 -7.50 -8.30 9.18
CA LEU A 161 -8.90 -8.27 8.71
C LEU A 161 -9.78 -7.38 9.59
N HIS A 162 -9.70 -7.50 10.92
CA HIS A 162 -10.47 -6.68 11.85
C HIS A 162 -10.09 -5.21 11.74
N ALA A 163 -8.79 -4.88 11.61
CA ALA A 163 -8.35 -3.51 11.36
C ALA A 163 -8.83 -2.98 10.00
N ALA A 164 -8.80 -3.80 8.94
CA ALA A 164 -9.29 -3.40 7.62
C ALA A 164 -10.79 -3.06 7.66
N VAL A 165 -11.62 -3.89 8.29
CA VAL A 165 -13.05 -3.61 8.50
C VAL A 165 -13.23 -2.37 9.40
N GLY A 166 -12.42 -2.24 10.44
CA GLY A 166 -12.40 -1.09 11.34
C GLY A 166 -12.13 0.23 10.64
N SER A 167 -11.36 0.21 9.56
CA SER A 167 -11.03 1.40 8.76
C SER A 167 -12.15 1.83 7.80
N ILE A 168 -13.17 0.97 7.58
CA ILE A 168 -14.32 1.31 6.73
C ILE A 168 -15.18 2.36 7.45
N PRO A 169 -15.50 3.48 6.80
CA PRO A 169 -16.35 4.49 7.40
C PRO A 169 -17.72 3.95 7.81
N PRO A 170 -18.30 4.40 8.94
CA PRO A 170 -19.54 3.85 9.51
C PRO A 170 -20.70 3.74 8.53
N GLN A 171 -20.87 4.73 7.64
CA GLN A 171 -21.94 4.75 6.66
C GLN A 171 -21.86 3.65 5.59
N TYR A 172 -20.73 2.95 5.47
CA TYR A 172 -20.54 1.82 4.55
C TYR A 172 -20.41 0.47 5.27
N LYS A 173 -20.21 0.47 6.60
CA LYS A 173 -20.08 -0.76 7.39
C LYS A 173 -21.31 -1.65 7.30
N TRP A 174 -22.51 -1.07 7.26
CA TRP A 174 -23.75 -1.81 7.16
C TRP A 174 -23.80 -2.80 5.98
N GLY A 175 -23.17 -2.43 4.85
CA GLY A 175 -23.09 -3.30 3.68
C GLY A 175 -22.20 -4.52 3.92
N VAL A 176 -21.09 -4.34 4.65
CA VAL A 176 -20.22 -5.45 5.02
C VAL A 176 -20.89 -6.34 6.08
N GLU A 177 -21.48 -5.76 7.11
CA GLU A 177 -22.16 -6.47 8.20
C GLU A 177 -23.40 -7.24 7.72
N LEU A 178 -24.13 -6.68 6.75
CA LEU A 178 -25.35 -7.34 6.21
C LEU A 178 -25.03 -8.60 5.41
N PHE A 179 -23.90 -8.60 4.67
CA PHE A 179 -23.53 -9.69 3.76
C PHE A 179 -22.44 -10.62 4.29
N SER A 180 -21.90 -10.34 5.47
CA SER A 180 -20.82 -11.13 6.06
C SER A 180 -20.83 -11.12 7.58
N SER A 181 -20.04 -12.03 8.17
CA SER A 181 -19.74 -12.01 9.61
C SER A 181 -18.51 -11.14 9.94
N LEU A 182 -18.05 -10.35 8.97
CA LEU A 182 -16.89 -9.47 9.12
C LEU A 182 -17.25 -8.25 9.98
N ASN A 183 -16.64 -8.17 11.14
CA ASN A 183 -16.70 -7.02 12.03
C ASN A 183 -15.31 -6.81 12.61
N GLY A 184 -15.04 -5.66 13.18
CA GLY A 184 -13.76 -5.39 13.83
C GLY A 184 -13.46 -3.91 13.94
N THR A 185 -12.40 -3.63 14.66
CA THR A 185 -11.86 -2.28 14.90
C THR A 185 -10.36 -2.27 14.67
N ILE A 186 -9.78 -1.09 14.44
CA ILE A 186 -8.32 -0.92 14.35
C ILE A 186 -7.66 -1.30 15.69
N ALA A 187 -8.29 -0.99 16.83
CA ALA A 187 -7.77 -1.33 18.15
C ALA A 187 -7.69 -2.86 18.35
N GLU A 188 -8.76 -3.57 18.03
CA GLU A 188 -8.81 -5.04 18.08
C GLU A 188 -7.75 -5.66 17.17
N GLY A 189 -7.61 -5.17 15.93
CA GLY A 189 -6.60 -5.66 15.02
C GLY A 189 -5.16 -5.45 15.52
N ARG A 190 -4.89 -4.31 16.20
CA ARG A 190 -3.58 -4.06 16.85
C ARG A 190 -3.30 -5.07 17.97
N GLU A 191 -4.29 -5.35 18.82
CA GLU A 191 -4.14 -6.31 19.91
C GLU A 191 -3.88 -7.72 19.39
N GLU A 192 -4.60 -8.15 18.36
CA GLU A 192 -4.43 -9.46 17.73
C GLU A 192 -3.06 -9.60 17.07
N ILE A 193 -2.61 -8.63 16.29
CA ILE A 193 -1.26 -8.66 15.71
C ILE A 193 -0.19 -8.64 16.81
N ALA A 194 -0.38 -7.90 17.90
CA ALA A 194 0.54 -7.90 19.03
C ALA A 194 0.63 -9.29 19.68
N ARG A 195 -0.48 -10.05 19.77
CA ARG A 195 -0.46 -11.46 20.20
C ARG A 195 0.37 -12.32 19.25
N ALA A 196 0.19 -12.20 17.94
CA ALA A 196 0.99 -12.94 16.96
C ALA A 196 2.50 -12.60 17.07
N LEU A 197 2.84 -11.34 17.35
CA LEU A 197 4.21 -10.86 17.54
C LEU A 197 4.85 -11.30 18.86
N SER A 198 4.07 -11.79 19.82
CA SER A 198 4.61 -12.30 21.11
C SER A 198 5.33 -13.63 20.95
N ASP A 199 4.97 -14.45 19.96
CA ASP A 199 5.67 -15.68 19.61
C ASP A 199 6.93 -15.35 18.77
N LYS A 200 8.09 -15.44 19.41
CA LYS A 200 9.38 -15.21 18.75
C LYS A 200 9.87 -16.40 17.91
N SER A 201 9.23 -17.55 18.05
CA SER A 201 9.49 -18.75 17.24
C SER A 201 8.65 -18.81 15.97
N ASN A 202 7.75 -17.84 15.76
CA ASN A 202 6.91 -17.73 14.59
C ASN A 202 7.75 -17.65 13.30
N PRO A 203 7.66 -18.61 12.37
CA PRO A 203 8.42 -18.61 11.13
C PRO A 203 8.07 -17.44 10.21
N PHE A 204 6.89 -16.84 10.38
CA PHE A 204 6.40 -15.66 9.65
C PHE A 204 6.56 -14.36 10.45
N LEU A 205 7.50 -14.31 11.40
CA LEU A 205 7.66 -13.17 12.32
C LEU A 205 7.96 -11.87 11.57
N LEU A 206 8.88 -11.88 10.60
CA LEU A 206 9.22 -10.69 9.81
C LEU A 206 8.03 -10.19 9.01
N GLU A 207 7.28 -11.09 8.37
CA GLU A 207 6.04 -10.75 7.66
C GLU A 207 5.03 -10.11 8.62
N THR A 208 4.81 -10.70 9.79
CA THR A 208 3.89 -10.17 10.81
C THR A 208 4.29 -8.76 11.24
N GLN A 209 5.58 -8.49 11.40
CA GLN A 209 6.11 -7.17 11.73
C GLN A 209 5.87 -6.15 10.61
N VAL A 210 6.07 -6.56 9.36
CA VAL A 210 5.80 -5.70 8.18
C VAL A 210 4.30 -5.41 8.06
N LEU A 211 3.45 -6.43 8.23
CA LEU A 211 1.99 -6.26 8.21
C LEU A 211 1.49 -5.35 9.35
N SER A 212 2.08 -5.47 10.55
CA SER A 212 1.82 -4.53 11.66
C SER A 212 2.14 -3.09 11.27
N ALA A 213 3.29 -2.84 10.66
CA ALA A 213 3.65 -1.51 10.20
C ALA A 213 2.72 -1.00 9.07
N PHE A 214 2.28 -1.89 8.18
CA PHE A 214 1.32 -1.53 7.13
C PHE A 214 -0.08 -1.24 7.69
N LEU A 215 -0.49 -1.93 8.75
CA LEU A 215 -1.70 -1.59 9.50
C LEU A 215 -1.60 -0.15 10.03
N GLU A 216 -0.51 0.18 10.73
CA GLU A 216 -0.29 1.54 11.24
C GLU A 216 -0.32 2.59 10.12
N LEU A 217 0.35 2.32 9.00
CA LEU A 217 0.46 3.26 7.90
C LEU A 217 -0.87 3.48 7.17
N HIS A 218 -1.55 2.39 6.78
CA HIS A 218 -2.65 2.44 5.82
C HIS A 218 -4.04 2.42 6.46
N LEU A 219 -4.18 1.78 7.60
CA LEU A 219 -5.47 1.61 8.26
C LEU A 219 -5.64 2.57 9.45
N ALA A 220 -4.59 2.74 10.25
CA ALA A 220 -4.61 3.64 11.40
C ALA A 220 -4.23 5.09 11.07
N GLY A 221 -3.52 5.32 9.95
CA GLY A 221 -3.09 6.66 9.56
C GLY A 221 -1.90 7.20 10.37
N GLU A 222 -1.07 6.28 10.93
CA GLU A 222 0.06 6.58 11.83
C GLU A 222 1.42 6.34 11.16
N PRO A 223 1.82 7.16 10.15
CA PRO A 223 3.03 6.90 9.36
C PRO A 223 4.32 6.91 10.17
N GLU A 224 4.40 7.72 11.24
CA GLU A 224 5.56 7.78 12.12
C GLU A 224 5.71 6.51 12.97
N ALA A 225 4.61 5.95 13.45
CA ALA A 225 4.60 4.69 14.18
C ALA A 225 5.02 3.53 13.26
N ALA A 226 4.46 3.48 12.05
CA ALA A 226 4.81 2.52 11.02
C ALA A 226 6.30 2.56 10.68
N PHE A 227 6.83 3.75 10.44
CA PHE A 227 8.24 3.92 10.10
C PHE A 227 9.18 3.47 11.22
N ARG A 228 8.89 3.83 12.48
CA ARG A 228 9.69 3.37 13.64
C ARG A 228 9.73 1.84 13.75
N GLN A 229 8.62 1.15 13.49
CA GLN A 229 8.59 -0.32 13.50
C GLN A 229 9.56 -0.88 12.46
N ILE A 230 9.44 -0.45 11.18
CA ILE A 230 10.23 -0.98 10.07
C ILE A 230 11.72 -0.64 10.18
N ASN A 231 12.06 0.56 10.64
CA ASN A 231 13.46 1.00 10.73
C ASN A 231 14.31 0.12 11.64
N ASN A 232 13.68 -0.63 12.56
CA ASN A 232 14.34 -1.49 13.55
C ASN A 232 14.37 -2.98 13.14
N LEU A 233 13.85 -3.35 11.95
CA LEU A 233 13.73 -4.76 11.55
C LEU A 233 14.98 -5.38 10.91
N GLY A 234 16.05 -4.61 10.70
CA GLY A 234 17.25 -5.13 10.07
C GLY A 234 17.05 -5.54 8.61
N LEU A 235 16.14 -4.85 7.87
CA LEU A 235 15.88 -5.13 6.46
C LEU A 235 17.15 -4.96 5.60
N THR A 236 17.27 -5.78 4.55
CA THR A 236 18.41 -5.79 3.61
C THR A 236 17.97 -5.29 2.22
N PRO A 237 17.64 -4.00 2.05
CA PRO A 237 17.05 -3.48 0.82
C PRO A 237 17.98 -3.55 -0.41
N LYS A 238 19.29 -3.74 -0.22
CA LYS A 238 20.27 -3.86 -1.32
C LYS A 238 20.29 -5.24 -1.96
N THR A 239 19.81 -6.26 -1.24
CA THR A 239 19.86 -7.66 -1.68
C THR A 239 18.48 -8.32 -1.77
N ASN A 240 17.45 -7.67 -1.24
CA ASN A 240 16.09 -8.18 -1.24
C ASN A 240 15.14 -7.11 -1.78
N ALA A 241 14.46 -7.40 -2.89
CA ALA A 241 13.59 -6.45 -3.59
C ALA A 241 12.33 -6.09 -2.78
N LEU A 242 11.76 -7.05 -2.02
CA LEU A 242 10.62 -6.79 -1.14
C LEU A 242 11.03 -5.90 0.03
N HIS A 243 12.20 -6.12 0.65
CA HIS A 243 12.72 -5.23 1.69
C HIS A 243 12.98 -3.81 1.16
N CYS A 244 13.46 -3.70 -0.08
CA CYS A 244 13.61 -2.41 -0.76
C CYS A 244 12.25 -1.70 -0.91
N PHE A 245 11.23 -2.42 -1.41
CA PHE A 245 9.86 -1.91 -1.53
C PHE A 245 9.30 -1.45 -0.18
N VAL A 246 9.37 -2.30 0.85
CA VAL A 246 8.81 -2.01 2.18
C VAL A 246 9.44 -0.75 2.77
N LEU A 247 10.77 -0.68 2.81
CA LEU A 247 11.47 0.48 3.39
C LEU A 247 11.21 1.76 2.59
N ALA A 248 11.29 1.70 1.26
CA ALA A 248 11.05 2.85 0.42
C ALA A 248 9.59 3.35 0.50
N ASN A 249 8.60 2.43 0.53
CA ASN A 249 7.19 2.78 0.67
C ASN A 249 6.93 3.54 1.97
N LEU A 250 7.39 2.99 3.10
CA LEU A 250 7.20 3.64 4.40
C LEU A 250 7.96 4.96 4.50
N ALA A 251 9.18 5.04 3.96
CA ALA A 251 9.95 6.28 3.91
C ALA A 251 9.20 7.37 3.13
N MET A 252 8.69 7.05 1.94
CA MET A 252 7.91 8.00 1.12
C MET A 252 6.63 8.45 1.82
N ARG A 253 5.93 7.55 2.49
CA ARG A 253 4.66 7.84 3.17
C ARG A 253 4.84 8.60 4.49
N SER A 254 5.99 8.48 5.12
CA SER A 254 6.36 9.21 6.34
C SER A 254 7.20 10.48 6.06
N GLY A 255 7.20 10.97 4.81
CA GLY A 255 7.87 12.22 4.44
C GLY A 255 9.39 12.16 4.42
N ARG A 256 9.99 10.98 4.24
CA ARG A 256 11.44 10.74 4.20
C ARG A 256 11.93 10.43 2.79
N ASN A 257 11.64 11.35 1.85
CA ASN A 257 11.93 11.12 0.44
C ASN A 257 13.42 10.84 0.15
N ASP A 258 14.35 11.49 0.88
CA ASP A 258 15.79 11.25 0.72
C ASP A 258 16.19 9.81 1.11
N LEU A 259 15.54 9.23 2.14
CA LEU A 259 15.76 7.83 2.50
C LEU A 259 15.20 6.90 1.43
N ALA A 260 14.00 7.18 0.94
CA ALA A 260 13.39 6.41 -0.14
C ALA A 260 14.28 6.44 -1.41
N LEU A 261 14.79 7.63 -1.75
CA LEU A 261 15.69 7.81 -2.89
C LEU A 261 16.94 6.93 -2.76
N ARG A 262 17.68 7.07 -1.64
CA ARG A 262 18.88 6.26 -1.37
C ARG A 262 18.59 4.76 -1.36
N THR A 263 17.44 4.35 -0.83
CA THR A 263 17.03 2.93 -0.81
C THR A 263 16.80 2.40 -2.21
N LEU A 264 16.04 3.13 -3.03
CA LEU A 264 15.69 2.74 -4.40
C LEU A 264 16.85 2.84 -5.39
N GLU A 265 17.76 3.78 -5.22
CA GLU A 265 18.99 3.87 -6.05
C GLU A 265 19.92 2.68 -5.83
N ASN A 266 19.88 2.09 -4.63
CA ASN A 266 20.64 0.90 -4.26
C ASN A 266 19.78 -0.37 -4.29
N GLN A 267 18.64 -0.38 -5.01
CA GLN A 267 17.81 -1.57 -5.17
C GLN A 267 18.59 -2.73 -5.79
N PRO A 268 18.22 -3.99 -5.51
CA PRO A 268 18.81 -5.15 -6.15
C PRO A 268 18.74 -5.02 -7.67
N ARG A 269 19.83 -5.40 -8.35
CA ARG A 269 19.91 -5.38 -9.82
C ARG A 269 20.41 -6.74 -10.32
N GLY A 270 19.81 -7.20 -11.40
CA GLY A 270 20.14 -8.49 -12.01
C GLY A 270 19.40 -9.66 -11.34
N GLY A 271 19.35 -10.80 -12.03
CA GLY A 271 18.59 -11.97 -11.60
C GLY A 271 17.09 -11.73 -11.57
N GLU A 272 16.39 -12.41 -10.68
CA GLU A 272 14.93 -12.36 -10.55
C GLU A 272 14.42 -11.05 -9.93
N ALA A 273 15.28 -10.26 -9.28
CA ALA A 273 14.92 -8.94 -8.74
C ALA A 273 14.48 -7.95 -9.83
N GLU A 274 14.81 -8.20 -11.08
CA GLU A 274 14.35 -7.39 -12.22
C GLU A 274 12.85 -7.56 -12.51
N ASP A 275 12.21 -8.60 -11.99
CA ASP A 275 10.77 -8.85 -12.16
C ASP A 275 9.89 -8.00 -11.24
N PHE A 276 10.47 -7.00 -10.57
CA PHE A 276 9.73 -6.04 -9.77
C PHE A 276 9.83 -4.61 -10.34
N PRO A 277 9.23 -4.34 -11.52
CA PRO A 277 9.33 -3.04 -12.22
C PRO A 277 8.75 -1.87 -11.41
N TYR A 278 7.87 -2.14 -10.45
CA TYR A 278 7.27 -1.09 -9.61
C TYR A 278 8.32 -0.33 -8.78
N LEU A 279 9.49 -0.91 -8.50
CA LEU A 279 10.59 -0.19 -7.86
C LEU A 279 11.12 0.95 -8.76
N ASP A 280 11.13 0.78 -10.08
CA ASP A 280 11.46 1.87 -11.01
C ASP A 280 10.41 2.99 -10.95
N PHE A 281 9.11 2.64 -10.88
CA PHE A 281 8.06 3.62 -10.71
C PHE A 281 8.25 4.43 -9.42
N MET A 282 8.52 3.76 -8.30
CA MET A 282 8.80 4.42 -7.02
C MET A 282 10.05 5.30 -7.06
N LEU A 283 11.11 4.85 -7.73
CA LEU A 283 12.33 5.66 -7.91
C LEU A 283 12.04 6.91 -8.75
N GLY A 284 11.25 6.77 -9.82
CA GLY A 284 10.74 7.90 -10.58
C GLY A 284 9.97 8.89 -9.73
N LEU A 285 9.08 8.41 -8.84
CA LEU A 285 8.33 9.25 -7.90
C LEU A 285 9.25 9.98 -6.90
N ALA A 286 10.22 9.27 -6.32
CA ALA A 286 11.16 9.87 -5.38
C ALA A 286 11.99 10.97 -6.05
N LYS A 287 12.46 10.72 -7.28
CA LYS A 287 13.25 11.68 -8.07
C LYS A 287 12.44 12.90 -8.53
N ILE A 288 11.24 12.71 -9.03
CA ILE A 288 10.43 13.85 -9.49
C ILE A 288 10.02 14.75 -8.33
N ARG A 289 9.82 14.20 -7.11
CA ARG A 289 9.55 14.96 -5.90
C ARG A 289 10.74 15.81 -5.43
N SER A 290 11.97 15.42 -5.76
CA SER A 290 13.18 16.23 -5.55
C SER A 290 13.52 17.13 -6.73
N LEU A 291 12.70 17.13 -7.79
CA LEU A 291 12.87 17.83 -9.06
C LEU A 291 14.10 17.35 -9.86
N GLU A 292 14.47 16.07 -9.75
CA GLU A 292 15.56 15.50 -10.53
C GLU A 292 15.12 15.18 -11.97
N PRO A 293 15.83 15.69 -13.00
CA PRO A 293 15.49 15.46 -14.42
C PRO A 293 15.50 13.99 -14.83
N SER A 294 16.33 13.16 -14.17
CA SER A 294 16.44 11.72 -14.44
C SER A 294 15.18 10.92 -14.10
N ALA A 295 14.23 11.49 -13.34
CA ALA A 295 12.96 10.84 -12.98
C ALA A 295 12.24 10.23 -14.19
N ARG A 296 12.25 10.93 -15.33
CA ARG A 296 11.61 10.49 -16.57
C ARG A 296 12.06 9.12 -17.03
N LEU A 297 13.36 8.82 -16.91
CA LEU A 297 13.93 7.56 -17.38
C LEU A 297 13.37 6.35 -16.60
N HIS A 298 13.13 6.51 -15.32
CA HIS A 298 12.57 5.46 -14.46
C HIS A 298 11.11 5.16 -14.78
N PHE A 299 10.29 6.18 -15.03
CA PHE A 299 8.91 5.97 -15.49
C PHE A 299 8.86 5.33 -16.88
N GLN A 300 9.78 5.68 -17.78
CA GLN A 300 9.90 5.04 -19.08
C GLN A 300 10.30 3.56 -18.95
N SER A 301 11.28 3.24 -18.09
CA SER A 301 11.68 1.86 -17.77
C SER A 301 10.49 1.07 -17.23
N PHE A 302 9.77 1.61 -16.26
CA PHE A 302 8.55 1.00 -15.74
C PHE A 302 7.53 0.70 -16.83
N ASN A 303 7.18 1.68 -17.69
CA ASN A 303 6.18 1.51 -18.74
C ASN A 303 6.55 0.46 -19.79
N VAL A 304 7.83 0.25 -20.02
CA VAL A 304 8.36 -0.80 -20.95
C VAL A 304 8.29 -2.18 -20.30
N ARG A 305 8.73 -2.30 -19.04
CA ARG A 305 8.90 -3.60 -18.38
C ARG A 305 7.60 -4.11 -17.73
N TYR A 306 6.76 -3.22 -17.22
CA TYR A 306 5.55 -3.60 -16.52
C TYR A 306 4.44 -4.03 -17.50
N VAL A 307 3.90 -5.24 -17.32
CA VAL A 307 2.90 -5.85 -18.22
C VAL A 307 1.48 -5.47 -17.83
N GLY A 308 1.22 -5.27 -16.53
CA GLY A 308 -0.08 -4.91 -15.99
C GLY A 308 -0.60 -3.56 -16.49
N ARG A 309 -1.86 -3.27 -16.22
CA ARG A 309 -2.51 -2.03 -16.68
C ARG A 309 -2.42 -0.85 -15.71
N HIS A 310 -2.33 -1.12 -14.39
CA HIS A 310 -2.32 -0.07 -13.37
C HIS A 310 -1.01 0.71 -13.35
N PHE A 311 -1.06 1.97 -12.94
CA PHE A 311 0.06 2.92 -12.84
C PHE A 311 0.70 3.35 -14.16
N LYS A 312 0.32 2.79 -15.30
CA LYS A 312 0.92 3.15 -16.61
C LYS A 312 0.55 4.57 -17.04
N GLU A 313 -0.69 4.95 -16.82
CA GLU A 313 -1.18 6.29 -17.16
C GLU A 313 -0.62 7.33 -16.19
N GLU A 314 -0.53 6.98 -14.90
CA GLU A 314 0.14 7.82 -13.92
C GLU A 314 1.62 8.00 -14.27
N ALA A 315 2.35 6.93 -14.61
CA ALA A 315 3.73 7.02 -15.06
C ALA A 315 3.86 7.90 -16.31
N GLN A 316 2.95 7.78 -17.26
CA GLN A 316 2.92 8.60 -18.46
C GLN A 316 2.68 10.09 -18.17
N GLN A 317 1.80 10.41 -17.20
CA GLN A 317 1.62 11.76 -16.68
C GLN A 317 2.92 12.30 -16.05
N LYS A 318 3.62 11.48 -15.24
CA LYS A 318 4.89 11.93 -14.62
C LYS A 318 5.99 12.14 -15.67
N ILE A 319 5.99 11.36 -16.75
CA ILE A 319 6.86 11.62 -17.93
C ILE A 319 6.53 12.98 -18.53
N ALA A 320 5.24 13.30 -18.70
CA ALA A 320 4.81 14.61 -19.20
C ALA A 320 5.26 15.76 -18.27
N TRP A 321 5.05 15.60 -16.96
CA TRP A 321 5.52 16.58 -15.98
C TRP A 321 7.04 16.80 -16.04
N ALA A 322 7.82 15.73 -16.19
CA ALA A 322 9.27 15.86 -16.34
C ALA A 322 9.67 16.65 -17.59
N TYR A 323 8.96 16.54 -18.70
CA TYR A 323 9.15 17.40 -19.87
C TYR A 323 8.83 18.85 -19.55
N LEU A 324 7.67 19.10 -18.94
CA LEU A 324 7.21 20.45 -18.59
C LEU A 324 8.16 21.16 -17.63
N LEU A 325 8.67 20.44 -16.61
CA LEU A 325 9.63 20.98 -15.63
C LEU A 325 10.97 21.38 -16.27
N ASN A 326 11.30 20.79 -17.42
CA ASN A 326 12.48 21.16 -18.22
C ASN A 326 12.19 22.18 -19.35
N GLY A 327 10.99 22.79 -19.37
CA GLY A 327 10.58 23.77 -20.35
C GLY A 327 10.16 23.19 -21.71
N ASP A 328 10.01 21.87 -21.82
CA ASP A 328 9.58 21.20 -23.04
C ASP A 328 8.06 20.94 -23.02
N GLU A 329 7.29 21.97 -23.36
CA GLU A 329 5.82 21.91 -23.43
C GLU A 329 5.35 20.99 -24.58
N ALA A 330 6.07 20.96 -25.70
CA ALA A 330 5.75 20.05 -26.79
C ALA A 330 5.90 18.59 -26.37
N GLY A 331 6.96 18.25 -25.63
CA GLY A 331 7.16 16.95 -25.00
C GLY A 331 6.06 16.61 -24.01
N TYR A 332 5.59 17.58 -23.21
CA TYR A 332 4.46 17.40 -22.32
C TYR A 332 3.21 16.98 -23.08
N HIS A 333 2.78 17.75 -24.07
CA HIS A 333 1.59 17.44 -24.87
C HIS A 333 1.68 16.09 -25.59
N LYS A 334 2.85 15.77 -26.16
CA LYS A 334 3.12 14.47 -26.78
C LYS A 334 3.03 13.31 -25.78
N ALA A 335 3.46 13.52 -24.55
CA ALA A 335 3.35 12.50 -23.50
C ALA A 335 1.90 12.35 -23.03
N MET A 336 1.18 13.44 -22.79
CA MET A 336 -0.22 13.43 -22.37
C MET A 336 -1.15 12.81 -23.42
N SER A 337 -0.89 12.99 -24.72
CA SER A 337 -1.70 12.39 -25.79
C SER A 337 -1.67 10.86 -25.85
N ARG A 338 -0.76 10.21 -25.08
CA ARG A 338 -0.67 8.75 -24.99
C ARG A 338 -1.53 8.17 -23.85
N ILE A 339 -2.16 9.01 -23.04
CA ILE A 339 -3.01 8.59 -21.94
C ILE A 339 -4.40 8.24 -22.49
N GLY A 340 -4.81 6.98 -22.31
CA GLY A 340 -6.05 6.43 -22.90
C GLY A 340 -7.22 6.26 -21.93
N GLY A 341 -7.01 6.30 -20.62
CA GLY A 341 -8.08 6.23 -19.60
C GLY A 341 -8.62 4.81 -19.33
N GLY A 342 -7.81 3.77 -19.52
CA GLY A 342 -8.24 2.37 -19.37
C GLY A 342 -8.23 1.79 -17.94
N SER A 343 -7.55 2.43 -16.98
CA SER A 343 -7.40 1.95 -15.60
C SER A 343 -8.29 2.74 -14.64
N LYS A 344 -8.85 2.04 -13.63
CA LYS A 344 -9.63 2.66 -12.54
C LYS A 344 -8.79 2.99 -11.31
N ALA A 345 -7.48 2.74 -11.33
CA ALA A 345 -6.58 3.16 -10.26
C ALA A 345 -6.59 4.69 -10.12
N GLY A 346 -6.64 5.20 -8.88
CA GLY A 346 -6.82 6.63 -8.65
C GLY A 346 -5.77 7.53 -9.31
N GLY A 347 -4.50 7.09 -9.35
CA GLY A 347 -3.43 7.80 -10.04
C GLY A 347 -3.64 7.86 -11.56
N ASP A 348 -4.06 6.75 -12.16
CA ASP A 348 -4.37 6.66 -13.60
C ASP A 348 -5.60 7.50 -13.97
N GLN A 349 -6.65 7.48 -13.12
CA GLN A 349 -7.82 8.34 -13.32
C GLN A 349 -7.46 9.84 -13.27
N ASN A 350 -6.61 10.24 -12.32
CA ASN A 350 -6.11 11.61 -12.25
C ASN A 350 -5.32 12.01 -13.50
N ALA A 351 -4.50 11.08 -14.02
CA ALA A 351 -3.76 11.28 -15.25
C ALA A 351 -4.70 11.49 -16.45
N ALA A 352 -5.75 10.67 -16.57
CA ALA A 352 -6.75 10.78 -17.61
C ALA A 352 -7.55 12.09 -17.51
N MET A 353 -7.93 12.52 -16.29
CA MET A 353 -8.60 13.81 -16.08
C MET A 353 -7.71 14.99 -16.47
N GLU A 354 -6.42 14.96 -16.16
CA GLU A 354 -5.48 16.01 -16.58
C GLU A 354 -5.30 16.03 -18.10
N ALA A 355 -5.17 14.86 -18.72
CA ALA A 355 -5.08 14.76 -20.20
C ALA A 355 -6.30 15.35 -20.90
N ALA A 356 -7.51 15.12 -20.36
CA ALA A 356 -8.74 15.66 -20.91
C ALA A 356 -8.84 17.19 -20.84
N ARG A 357 -8.16 17.84 -19.88
CA ARG A 357 -8.15 19.32 -19.77
C ARG A 357 -7.36 20.01 -20.89
N GLN A 358 -6.46 19.30 -21.57
CA GLN A 358 -5.60 19.79 -22.64
C GLN A 358 -4.77 21.04 -22.27
N ARG A 359 -4.67 21.36 -21.00
CA ARG A 359 -3.92 22.48 -20.45
C ARG A 359 -2.86 21.98 -19.48
N PRO A 360 -1.57 22.34 -19.68
CA PRO A 360 -0.53 22.00 -18.72
C PRO A 360 -0.74 22.71 -17.39
N PRO A 361 -0.34 22.09 -16.27
CA PRO A 361 -0.27 22.79 -14.99
C PRO A 361 0.77 23.90 -15.06
N GLN A 362 0.57 24.96 -14.26
CA GLN A 362 1.54 26.04 -14.16
C GLN A 362 2.85 25.46 -13.57
N PRO A 363 4.02 25.61 -14.26
CA PRO A 363 5.24 24.87 -13.92
C PRO A 363 5.76 25.12 -12.49
N ASP A 364 5.68 26.35 -11.99
CA ASP A 364 6.21 26.68 -10.67
C ASP A 364 5.28 26.20 -9.55
N LEU A 365 3.96 26.19 -9.77
CA LEU A 365 3.00 25.55 -8.87
C LEU A 365 3.19 24.01 -8.85
N LEU A 366 3.48 23.41 -10.02
CA LEU A 366 3.79 21.99 -10.10
C LEU A 366 5.09 21.65 -9.33
N LYS A 367 6.16 22.47 -9.48
CA LYS A 367 7.40 22.30 -8.70
C LYS A 367 7.14 22.37 -7.20
N ALA A 368 6.38 23.37 -6.76
CA ALA A 368 6.02 23.53 -5.34
C ALA A 368 5.22 22.33 -4.81
N ARG A 369 4.27 21.81 -5.61
CA ARG A 369 3.53 20.58 -5.31
C ARG A 369 4.45 19.38 -5.12
N LEU A 370 5.33 19.12 -6.09
CA LEU A 370 6.22 17.98 -6.06
C LEU A 370 7.19 18.02 -4.88
N LEU A 371 7.75 19.20 -4.61
CA LEU A 371 8.60 19.42 -3.42
C LEU A 371 7.83 19.17 -2.12
N PHE A 372 6.59 19.65 -2.02
CA PHE A 372 5.74 19.39 -0.86
C PHE A 372 5.44 17.90 -0.71
N ASP A 373 5.09 17.20 -1.80
CA ASP A 373 4.82 15.76 -1.81
C ASP A 373 6.07 14.92 -1.41
N GLY A 374 7.27 15.48 -1.58
CA GLY A 374 8.54 14.93 -1.10
C GLY A 374 8.91 15.35 0.33
N ASN A 375 8.07 16.14 1.00
CA ASN A 375 8.34 16.78 2.30
C ASN A 375 9.51 17.78 2.30
N TYR A 376 9.83 18.36 1.14
CA TYR A 376 10.81 19.44 1.01
C TYR A 376 10.15 20.80 1.23
N CYS A 377 9.46 20.99 2.37
CA CYS A 377 8.60 22.15 2.62
C CYS A 377 9.36 23.48 2.53
N THR A 378 10.61 23.56 2.99
CA THR A 378 11.43 24.79 2.87
C THR A 378 11.72 25.15 1.40
N ARG A 379 12.04 24.14 0.57
CA ARG A 379 12.25 24.35 -0.87
C ARG A 379 10.96 24.73 -1.58
N ALA A 380 9.85 24.07 -1.20
CA ALA A 380 8.51 24.38 -1.72
C ALA A 380 8.09 25.82 -1.40
N ARG A 381 8.36 26.30 -0.18
CA ARG A 381 8.13 27.69 0.22
C ARG A 381 8.94 28.68 -0.62
N ALA A 382 10.24 28.39 -0.81
CA ALA A 382 11.09 29.22 -1.66
C ALA A 382 10.58 29.29 -3.10
N GLN A 383 10.11 28.15 -3.65
CA GLN A 383 9.51 28.10 -4.98
C GLN A 383 8.24 28.94 -5.09
N LEU A 384 7.34 28.88 -4.10
CA LEU A 384 6.10 29.67 -4.08
C LEU A 384 6.39 31.17 -3.94
N ASN A 385 7.38 31.57 -3.14
CA ASN A 385 7.75 32.97 -2.96
C ASN A 385 8.26 33.64 -4.24
N ASN A 386 8.72 32.88 -5.22
CA ASN A 386 9.20 33.41 -6.51
C ASN A 386 8.08 33.60 -7.54
N ILE A 387 6.84 33.19 -7.22
CA ILE A 387 5.70 33.32 -8.14
C ILE A 387 5.13 34.73 -8.04
N ASP A 388 5.05 35.43 -9.17
CA ASP A 388 4.27 36.67 -9.26
C ASP A 388 2.78 36.31 -9.37
N VAL A 389 2.08 36.48 -8.23
CA VAL A 389 0.65 36.14 -8.13
C VAL A 389 -0.24 36.95 -9.08
N ALA A 390 0.23 38.14 -9.51
CA ALA A 390 -0.52 38.96 -10.46
C ALA A 390 -0.58 38.37 -11.86
N THR A 391 0.37 37.50 -12.22
CA THR A 391 0.41 36.83 -13.54
C THR A 391 -0.47 35.59 -13.60
N LEU A 392 -0.92 35.07 -12.45
CA LEU A 392 -1.72 33.86 -12.34
C LEU A 392 -3.18 34.14 -12.73
N ASP A 393 -3.80 33.21 -13.46
CA ASP A 393 -5.24 33.22 -13.63
C ASP A 393 -5.99 32.88 -12.33
N GLU A 394 -7.32 32.88 -12.37
CA GLU A 394 -8.16 32.67 -11.19
C GLU A 394 -7.93 31.29 -10.58
N ASN A 395 -7.86 30.22 -11.38
CA ASN A 395 -7.66 28.84 -10.91
C ASN A 395 -6.24 28.62 -10.38
N GLU A 396 -5.25 29.15 -11.06
CA GLU A 396 -3.84 29.09 -10.64
C GLU A 396 -3.61 29.86 -9.34
N ARG A 397 -4.29 31.01 -9.16
CA ARG A 397 -4.24 31.79 -7.93
C ARG A 397 -4.91 31.06 -6.78
N LEU A 398 -6.02 30.38 -7.04
CA LEU A 398 -6.67 29.54 -6.05
C LEU A 398 -5.76 28.36 -5.63
N GLU A 399 -5.11 27.71 -6.58
CA GLU A 399 -4.11 26.67 -6.33
C GLU A 399 -2.92 27.23 -5.54
N TYR A 400 -2.40 28.42 -5.88
CA TYR A 400 -1.31 29.08 -5.17
C TYR A 400 -1.63 29.26 -3.68
N TYR A 401 -2.80 29.81 -3.34
CA TYR A 401 -3.21 30.00 -1.95
C TYR A 401 -3.31 28.66 -1.20
N TYR A 402 -3.95 27.67 -1.81
CA TYR A 402 -4.04 26.34 -1.24
C TYR A 402 -2.66 25.72 -0.99
N ARG A 403 -1.75 25.78 -1.96
CA ARG A 403 -0.43 25.18 -1.82
C ARG A 403 0.42 25.91 -0.79
N THR A 404 0.32 27.24 -0.73
CA THR A 404 0.99 28.03 0.30
C THR A 404 0.51 27.60 1.69
N GLY A 405 -0.80 27.46 1.88
CA GLY A 405 -1.36 26.93 3.13
C GLY A 405 -0.80 25.55 3.48
N ARG A 406 -0.74 24.62 2.50
CA ARG A 406 -0.20 23.26 2.71
C ARG A 406 1.28 23.27 3.11
N VAL A 407 2.09 24.11 2.45
CA VAL A 407 3.53 24.20 2.74
C VAL A 407 3.79 24.80 4.12
N LEU A 408 3.04 25.84 4.51
CA LEU A 408 3.13 26.44 5.84
C LEU A 408 2.68 25.46 6.94
N ASP A 409 1.63 24.69 6.70
CA ASP A 409 1.17 23.60 7.58
C ASP A 409 2.30 22.56 7.77
N GLY A 410 2.94 22.13 6.66
CA GLY A 410 4.09 21.24 6.71
C GLY A 410 5.32 21.81 7.43
N LEU A 411 5.44 23.13 7.52
CA LEU A 411 6.45 23.83 8.31
C LEU A 411 6.01 24.11 9.76
N ASN A 412 4.82 23.69 10.16
CA ASN A 412 4.17 23.95 11.45
C ASN A 412 3.89 25.45 11.72
N ASP A 413 3.88 26.28 10.68
CA ASP A 413 3.44 27.68 10.75
C ASP A 413 1.91 27.72 10.60
N TYR A 414 1.21 27.26 11.64
CA TYR A 414 -0.23 26.98 11.58
C TYR A 414 -1.07 28.26 11.42
N ASP A 415 -0.66 29.38 11.99
CA ASP A 415 -1.43 30.63 11.87
C ASP A 415 -1.40 31.16 10.45
N ALA A 416 -0.22 31.19 9.85
CA ALA A 416 -0.09 31.54 8.45
C ALA A 416 -0.80 30.52 7.53
N ALA A 417 -0.70 29.23 7.83
CA ALA A 417 -1.38 28.18 7.06
C ALA A 417 -2.91 28.37 7.07
N ILE A 418 -3.51 28.60 8.25
CA ILE A 418 -4.95 28.86 8.40
C ILE A 418 -5.35 30.12 7.61
N SER A 419 -4.56 31.20 7.68
CA SER A 419 -4.83 32.42 6.91
C SER A 419 -4.97 32.13 5.41
N PHE A 420 -4.02 31.39 4.83
CA PHE A 420 -4.06 31.01 3.41
C PHE A 420 -5.20 30.03 3.10
N TYR A 421 -5.48 29.08 3.98
CA TYR A 421 -6.63 28.19 3.82
C TYR A 421 -7.96 28.94 3.81
N LEU A 422 -8.15 29.90 4.73
CA LEU A 422 -9.35 30.72 4.77
C LEU A 422 -9.46 31.65 3.55
N GLN A 423 -8.33 32.16 3.04
CA GLN A 423 -8.32 32.89 1.78
C GLN A 423 -8.77 31.99 0.63
N THR A 424 -8.27 30.74 0.54
CA THR A 424 -8.68 29.76 -0.47
C THR A 424 -10.18 29.46 -0.38
N VAL A 425 -10.71 29.26 0.83
CA VAL A 425 -12.15 29.03 1.06
C VAL A 425 -12.98 30.21 0.58
N ARG A 426 -12.57 31.43 0.93
CA ARG A 426 -13.30 32.66 0.57
C ARG A 426 -13.35 32.90 -0.94
N THR A 427 -12.22 32.68 -1.64
CA THR A 427 -12.12 32.96 -3.08
C THR A 427 -12.58 31.81 -3.96
N GLY A 428 -12.56 30.59 -3.43
CA GLY A 428 -12.86 29.38 -4.23
C GLY A 428 -14.11 28.61 -3.82
N ARG A 429 -15.03 29.23 -3.02
CA ARG A 429 -16.21 28.52 -2.49
C ARG A 429 -17.11 27.95 -3.60
N GLU A 430 -17.28 28.70 -4.68
CA GLU A 430 -18.11 28.31 -5.84
C GLU A 430 -17.28 27.68 -6.97
N ASN A 431 -15.97 27.57 -6.81
CA ASN A 431 -15.12 26.96 -7.82
C ASN A 431 -15.22 25.43 -7.76
N PRO A 432 -15.39 24.73 -8.92
CA PRO A 432 -15.53 23.27 -8.95
C PRO A 432 -14.28 22.51 -8.52
N ALA A 433 -13.10 23.16 -8.44
CA ALA A 433 -11.88 22.54 -7.96
C ALA A 433 -11.96 22.24 -6.45
N PHE A 434 -11.27 21.20 -6.01
CA PHE A 434 -11.32 20.72 -4.62
C PHE A 434 -10.61 21.63 -3.60
N TYR A 435 -9.89 22.65 -4.02
CA TYR A 435 -8.99 23.44 -3.18
C TYR A 435 -9.69 24.09 -1.98
N ALA A 436 -10.84 24.71 -2.19
CA ALA A 436 -11.58 25.37 -1.10
C ALA A 436 -12.10 24.36 -0.06
N CYS A 437 -12.71 23.28 -0.51
CA CYS A 437 -13.21 22.20 0.34
C CYS A 437 -12.06 21.57 1.14
N LYS A 438 -10.95 21.26 0.48
CA LYS A 438 -9.76 20.68 1.14
C LYS A 438 -9.11 21.67 2.12
N SER A 439 -9.10 22.98 1.81
CA SER A 439 -8.56 24.02 2.70
C SER A 439 -9.39 24.13 3.99
N ALA A 440 -10.71 24.12 3.89
CA ALA A 440 -11.58 24.10 5.05
C ALA A 440 -11.32 22.87 5.94
N LEU A 441 -11.18 21.68 5.33
CA LEU A 441 -10.82 20.45 6.05
C LEU A 441 -9.49 20.58 6.78
N GLN A 442 -8.43 21.13 6.12
CA GLN A 442 -7.11 21.26 6.74
C GLN A 442 -7.13 22.28 7.90
N ALA A 443 -7.81 23.41 7.75
CA ALA A 443 -8.00 24.37 8.84
C ALA A 443 -8.69 23.70 10.04
N GLY A 444 -9.73 22.89 9.80
CA GLY A 444 -10.40 22.11 10.84
C GLY A 444 -9.47 21.14 11.58
N LEU A 445 -8.63 20.41 10.84
CA LEU A 445 -7.66 19.47 11.41
C LEU A 445 -6.57 20.18 12.24
N ILE A 446 -6.11 21.37 11.83
CA ILE A 446 -5.17 22.16 12.61
C ILE A 446 -5.81 22.60 13.92
N GLU A 447 -7.03 23.13 13.90
CA GLU A 447 -7.72 23.60 15.09
C GLU A 447 -8.11 22.45 16.03
N GLU A 448 -8.46 21.28 15.48
CA GLU A 448 -8.64 20.05 16.27
C GLU A 448 -7.36 19.69 17.02
N LYS A 449 -6.21 19.68 16.33
CA LYS A 449 -4.89 19.42 16.92
C LYS A 449 -4.52 20.42 18.02
N ARG A 450 -4.98 21.68 17.88
CA ARG A 450 -4.79 22.73 18.89
C ARG A 450 -5.78 22.65 20.06
N GLY A 451 -6.77 21.76 20.00
CA GLY A 451 -7.84 21.65 21.00
C GLY A 451 -8.94 22.69 20.86
N ASN A 452 -8.95 23.49 19.81
CA ASN A 452 -9.94 24.54 19.55
C ASN A 452 -11.21 23.95 18.92
N LYS A 453 -11.94 23.12 19.69
CA LYS A 453 -13.12 22.36 19.20
C LYS A 453 -14.14 23.23 18.46
N ALA A 454 -14.42 24.44 18.91
CA ALA A 454 -15.41 25.33 18.28
C ALA A 454 -14.98 25.77 16.87
N LEU A 455 -13.73 26.14 16.67
CA LEU A 455 -13.18 26.51 15.36
C LEU A 455 -13.06 25.29 14.46
N ALA A 456 -12.59 24.16 14.99
CA ALA A 456 -12.51 22.90 14.26
C ALA A 456 -13.90 22.48 13.70
N ARG A 457 -14.94 22.54 14.56
CA ARG A 457 -16.32 22.25 14.15
C ARG A 457 -16.78 23.19 13.03
N LYS A 458 -16.52 24.50 13.17
CA LYS A 458 -16.87 25.49 12.15
C LYS A 458 -16.22 25.12 10.80
N TYR A 459 -14.93 24.85 10.77
CA TYR A 459 -14.21 24.59 9.51
C TYR A 459 -14.57 23.24 8.89
N PHE A 460 -14.85 22.20 9.70
CA PHE A 460 -15.39 20.94 9.18
C PHE A 460 -16.79 21.14 8.57
N THR A 461 -17.64 21.99 9.17
CA THR A 461 -18.94 22.35 8.59
C THR A 461 -18.77 23.12 7.28
N ASP A 462 -17.87 24.12 7.25
CA ASP A 462 -17.53 24.84 6.01
C ASP A 462 -17.09 23.89 4.89
N CYS A 463 -16.33 22.82 5.23
CA CYS A 463 -15.95 21.80 4.25
C CYS A 463 -17.18 21.05 3.70
N LEU A 464 -18.16 20.71 4.53
CA LEU A 464 -19.38 20.01 4.10
C LEU A 464 -20.29 20.88 3.22
N ASP A 465 -20.25 22.20 3.42
CA ASP A 465 -21.04 23.17 2.64
C ASP A 465 -20.46 23.44 1.25
N ILE A 466 -19.21 23.05 1.00
CA ILE A 466 -18.55 23.21 -0.30
C ILE A 466 -18.65 21.90 -1.10
N SER A 467 -19.16 21.99 -2.33
CA SER A 467 -19.41 20.83 -3.20
C SER A 467 -18.51 20.81 -4.42
N PRO A 468 -17.23 20.40 -4.31
CA PRO A 468 -16.34 20.34 -5.45
C PRO A 468 -16.74 19.20 -6.41
N ALA A 469 -16.38 19.34 -7.69
CA ALA A 469 -16.55 18.28 -8.67
C ALA A 469 -15.65 17.07 -8.42
N GLU A 470 -14.47 17.30 -7.81
CA GLU A 470 -13.47 16.28 -7.55
C GLU A 470 -13.33 16.00 -6.05
N TYR A 471 -13.11 14.72 -5.68
CA TYR A 471 -12.81 14.26 -4.31
C TYR A 471 -13.89 14.56 -3.25
N LYS A 472 -15.08 15.07 -3.62
CA LYS A 472 -16.14 15.48 -2.70
C LYS A 472 -16.43 14.43 -1.62
N THR A 473 -16.72 13.19 -2.04
CA THR A 473 -17.09 12.12 -1.11
C THR A 473 -16.03 11.89 -0.04
N GLY A 474 -14.76 11.78 -0.44
CA GLY A 474 -13.65 11.56 0.49
C GLY A 474 -13.43 12.73 1.43
N LEU A 475 -13.49 13.97 0.94
CA LEU A 475 -13.31 15.18 1.76
C LEU A 475 -14.46 15.32 2.78
N HIS A 476 -15.69 15.11 2.34
CA HIS A 476 -16.85 15.16 3.24
C HIS A 476 -16.84 14.05 4.29
N MET A 477 -16.37 12.85 3.96
CA MET A 477 -16.18 11.78 4.94
C MET A 477 -15.18 12.16 6.02
N LEU A 478 -14.03 12.72 5.64
CA LEU A 478 -13.02 13.17 6.60
C LEU A 478 -13.53 14.30 7.49
N ALA A 479 -14.30 15.24 6.92
CA ALA A 479 -14.91 16.32 7.69
C ALA A 479 -15.96 15.81 8.68
N LYS A 480 -16.81 14.85 8.30
CA LYS A 480 -17.78 14.20 9.22
C LYS A 480 -17.07 13.49 10.37
N SER A 481 -16.04 12.70 10.05
CA SER A 481 -15.21 12.05 11.09
C SER A 481 -14.55 13.06 12.01
N GLY A 482 -14.13 14.22 11.50
CA GLY A 482 -13.62 15.33 12.32
C GLY A 482 -14.70 15.90 13.25
N LEU A 483 -15.92 16.11 12.75
CA LEU A 483 -17.05 16.57 13.56
C LEU A 483 -17.36 15.62 14.71
N ASP A 484 -17.34 14.32 14.44
CA ASP A 484 -17.60 13.29 15.48
C ASP A 484 -16.55 13.35 16.61
N ARG A 485 -15.28 13.63 16.29
CA ARG A 485 -14.19 13.73 17.28
C ARG A 485 -14.23 15.02 18.10
N VAL A 486 -14.83 16.09 17.59
CA VAL A 486 -14.89 17.42 18.27
C VAL A 486 -16.24 17.74 18.88
N GLN A 487 -17.11 16.74 18.99
CA GLN A 487 -18.40 16.87 19.70
C GLN A 487 -18.27 17.26 21.16
#